data_dbe0b21421a9d978abc819207f0d1ad4
#
_entry.id   dbe0b21421a9d978abc819207f0d1ad4
#
_cell.length_a   1.000
_cell.length_b   1.000
_cell.length_c   1.000
_cell.angle_alpha   90.00
_cell.angle_beta   90.00
_cell.angle_gamma   90.00
#
_symmetry.space_group_name_H-M   'P 1'
#
loop_
_entity.id
_entity.type
_entity.pdbx_description
1 polymer ?
#
loop_
_entity_poly.entity_id
_entity_poly.type
_entity_poly.pdbx_seq_one_letter_code
_entity_poly.pdbx_strand_id
1 'polypeptide(L)'
;MKGNSSFSNPARRIFAVAMFLLLAQMQLAAQAPAKEQTTAPPLTTQSQVQAQTNPDDGLPPVYGLQGVLIETLDGKVVSAQAVDQGFNPASSIKLATALVALRNFGPNHRFSTGFWTDGTLDKASGQITGNLYVTGRDPSFHHEHAVMIARELNGLGIRSVNGNLIVAPGFTMNFSASAGASGASLYETLDATRRSSEAMRAWTYERTALGDLASLQTVPSLTVMGEVSVGSAAPGATLLLTHKSSKLTDVLKVLLCYSNNFMAERIGDSLGGTEAVMRQLATTLSIPPEEIQFASLSGLGVNRVSPRAMMKIFRGLRNELQKNKLSPSDIMPVAGIDPGTLEERFTGPAWKGSVIAKTGTLTRTDGGASSLVGQMRTRNGDILLFVIMNQRGNVLRFRSNQDYLVMLVQNSRGGPKAFNYRPLALTMKLADTESVSGTMSGEPASTLKAHPNSP
;
A
#
# COMPACT_ATOMS: atom_id res chain seq x y z
N MET A 1 40.26 24.19 4.35
CA MET A 1 39.95 22.93 5.00
C MET A 1 38.77 23.15 5.95
N LYS A 2 37.56 22.85 5.55
CA LYS A 2 36.37 22.77 6.43
C LYS A 2 35.69 21.45 6.10
N GLY A 3 35.78 20.51 7.04
CA GLY A 3 35.14 19.18 6.92
C GLY A 3 33.63 19.28 7.15
N ASN A 4 32.85 18.85 6.19
CA ASN A 4 31.43 18.61 6.35
C ASN A 4 31.23 17.21 6.94
N SER A 5 31.00 17.13 8.24
CA SER A 5 30.51 15.94 8.91
C SER A 5 29.00 15.84 8.70
N SER A 6 28.58 14.90 7.84
CA SER A 6 27.18 14.51 7.72
C SER A 6 26.77 13.74 8.98
N PHE A 7 26.16 14.40 9.94
CA PHE A 7 25.52 13.74 11.08
C PHE A 7 24.27 12.98 10.59
N SER A 8 24.41 11.67 10.45
CA SER A 8 23.27 10.78 10.32
C SER A 8 22.53 10.73 11.67
N ASN A 9 21.36 11.33 11.71
CA ASN A 9 20.56 11.47 12.92
C ASN A 9 20.08 10.08 13.41
N PRO A 10 20.57 9.57 14.55
CA PRO A 10 20.23 8.22 15.04
C PRO A 10 18.73 8.04 15.35
N ALA A 11 18.01 9.14 15.64
CA ALA A 11 16.56 9.10 15.86
C ALA A 11 15.78 8.67 14.61
N ARG A 12 16.25 8.99 13.40
CA ARG A 12 15.62 8.52 12.15
C ARG A 12 15.76 7.02 11.94
N ARG A 13 16.88 6.42 12.36
CA ARG A 13 17.10 4.97 12.25
C ARG A 13 16.25 4.17 13.24
N ILE A 14 16.09 4.66 14.46
CA ILE A 14 15.31 3.97 15.50
C ILE A 14 13.82 3.94 15.14
N PHE A 15 13.28 5.00 14.56
CA PHE A 15 11.84 5.07 14.23
C PHE A 15 11.50 4.29 12.95
N ALA A 16 12.36 4.32 11.94
CA ALA A 16 12.22 3.48 10.75
C ALA A 16 12.29 1.99 11.12
N VAL A 17 13.18 1.62 12.05
CA VAL A 17 13.31 0.26 12.56
C VAL A 17 12.11 -0.14 13.42
N ALA A 18 11.57 0.74 14.26
CA ALA A 18 10.39 0.44 15.08
C ALA A 18 9.12 0.26 14.23
N MET A 19 8.90 1.11 13.22
CA MET A 19 7.79 0.96 12.28
C MET A 19 7.98 -0.26 11.36
N PHE A 20 9.23 -0.59 10.99
CA PHE A 20 9.56 -1.80 10.21
C PHE A 20 9.37 -3.07 11.03
N LEU A 21 9.72 -3.07 12.33
CA LEU A 21 9.49 -4.19 13.23
C LEU A 21 7.98 -4.39 13.52
N LEU A 22 7.20 -3.34 13.68
CA LEU A 22 5.75 -3.43 13.84
C LEU A 22 5.08 -3.96 12.55
N LEU A 23 5.48 -3.45 11.39
CA LEU A 23 4.99 -3.92 10.08
C LEU A 23 5.45 -5.36 9.78
N ALA A 24 6.67 -5.75 10.20
CA ALA A 24 7.18 -7.11 10.05
C ALA A 24 6.50 -8.09 11.01
N GLN A 25 6.22 -7.71 12.23
CA GLN A 25 5.49 -8.54 13.20
C GLN A 25 4.03 -8.74 12.79
N MET A 26 3.38 -7.74 12.21
CA MET A 26 2.04 -7.89 11.64
C MET A 26 2.01 -8.75 10.36
N GLN A 27 3.09 -8.79 9.61
CA GLN A 27 3.23 -9.73 8.49
C GLN A 27 3.37 -11.20 8.96
N LEU A 28 3.92 -11.42 10.16
CA LEU A 28 4.02 -12.77 10.74
C LEU A 28 2.68 -13.24 11.34
N ALA A 29 1.90 -12.35 11.94
CA ALA A 29 0.59 -12.67 12.53
C ALA A 29 -0.50 -12.95 11.48
N ALA A 30 -0.36 -12.42 10.26
CA ALA A 30 -1.28 -12.69 9.15
C ALA A 30 -1.07 -14.07 8.47
N GLN A 31 -0.16 -14.90 8.98
CA GLN A 31 0.07 -16.28 8.55
C GLN A 31 -0.71 -17.29 9.41
N ALA A 32 -1.94 -17.00 9.80
CA ALA A 32 -2.85 -18.01 10.32
C ALA A 32 -3.08 -19.11 9.27
N PRO A 33 -3.22 -20.39 9.64
CA PRO A 33 -3.31 -21.48 8.70
C PRO A 33 -4.53 -21.28 7.80
N ALA A 34 -4.29 -21.18 6.51
CA ALA A 34 -5.32 -21.18 5.50
C ALA A 34 -6.09 -22.53 5.59
N LYS A 35 -7.42 -22.46 5.72
CA LYS A 35 -8.28 -23.62 5.50
C LYS A 35 -7.93 -24.21 4.14
N GLU A 36 -7.82 -25.52 4.10
CA GLU A 36 -7.65 -26.30 2.87
C GLU A 36 -8.62 -25.81 1.80
N GLN A 37 -8.11 -25.14 0.79
CA GLN A 37 -8.86 -24.78 -0.38
C GLN A 37 -8.59 -25.81 -1.47
N THR A 38 -9.65 -26.34 -1.98
CA THR A 38 -9.79 -27.24 -3.11
C THR A 38 -8.80 -26.91 -4.21
N THR A 39 -8.02 -27.89 -4.62
CA THR A 39 -7.02 -27.83 -5.68
C THR A 39 -7.66 -27.48 -7.01
N ALA A 40 -7.31 -26.33 -7.57
CA ALA A 40 -7.55 -26.06 -8.99
C ALA A 40 -6.65 -26.97 -9.85
N PRO A 41 -7.11 -27.42 -11.03
CA PRO A 41 -6.33 -28.31 -11.87
C PRO A 41 -4.98 -27.67 -12.27
N PRO A 42 -3.91 -28.45 -12.37
CA PRO A 42 -2.59 -27.93 -12.69
C PRO A 42 -2.55 -27.42 -14.13
N LEU A 43 -2.08 -26.18 -14.29
CA LEU A 43 -1.61 -25.71 -15.58
C LEU A 43 -0.48 -26.64 -16.04
N THR A 44 -0.60 -27.14 -17.24
CA THR A 44 0.24 -28.16 -17.86
C THR A 44 1.72 -27.91 -17.61
N THR A 45 2.37 -28.88 -17.03
CA THR A 45 3.81 -28.91 -16.78
C THR A 45 4.52 -29.09 -18.13
N GLN A 46 5.01 -28.01 -18.72
CA GLN A 46 5.97 -28.10 -19.81
C GLN A 46 7.35 -27.75 -19.30
N SER A 47 8.24 -28.70 -19.55
CA SER A 47 9.71 -28.68 -19.56
C SER A 47 10.43 -27.70 -18.65
N GLN A 48 11.13 -28.25 -17.68
CA GLN A 48 12.13 -27.57 -16.87
C GLN A 48 13.21 -26.93 -17.80
N VAL A 49 13.07 -25.66 -18.07
CA VAL A 49 14.16 -24.85 -18.60
C VAL A 49 15.01 -24.44 -17.40
N GLN A 50 16.06 -25.20 -17.11
CA GLN A 50 17.10 -24.76 -16.21
C GLN A 50 17.67 -23.45 -16.75
N ALA A 51 17.74 -22.43 -15.92
CA ALA A 51 18.46 -21.20 -16.25
C ALA A 51 19.94 -21.56 -16.42
N GLN A 52 20.39 -21.71 -17.67
CA GLN A 52 21.80 -21.77 -18.00
C GLN A 52 22.35 -20.34 -17.89
N THR A 53 22.89 -20.00 -16.73
CA THR A 53 23.86 -18.91 -16.65
C THR A 53 25.18 -19.45 -17.21
N ASN A 54 25.80 -18.71 -18.12
CA ASN A 54 27.13 -19.04 -18.59
C ASN A 54 28.07 -19.12 -17.37
N PRO A 55 28.90 -20.17 -17.25
CA PRO A 55 29.80 -20.35 -16.07
C PRO A 55 30.85 -19.24 -15.91
N ASP A 56 31.01 -18.39 -16.91
CA ASP A 56 32.09 -17.40 -16.98
C ASP A 56 31.74 -16.01 -16.41
N ASP A 57 30.48 -15.78 -16.01
CA ASP A 57 30.02 -14.44 -15.55
C ASP A 57 30.30 -14.15 -14.08
N GLY A 58 31.00 -15.01 -13.36
CA GLY A 58 31.35 -14.82 -11.93
C GLY A 58 30.16 -14.78 -10.96
N LEU A 59 28.96 -15.07 -11.44
CA LEU A 59 27.74 -15.12 -10.63
C LEU A 59 27.57 -16.49 -9.97
N PRO A 60 27.14 -16.52 -8.70
CA PRO A 60 26.70 -17.77 -8.11
C PRO A 60 25.49 -18.29 -8.90
N PRO A 61 25.48 -19.59 -9.27
CA PRO A 61 24.38 -20.16 -10.05
C PRO A 61 23.05 -19.97 -9.32
N VAL A 62 22.02 -19.50 -10.06
CA VAL A 62 20.66 -19.36 -9.56
C VAL A 62 19.96 -20.70 -9.77
N TYR A 63 19.87 -21.49 -8.72
CA TYR A 63 19.05 -22.70 -8.75
C TYR A 63 17.58 -22.31 -8.60
N GLY A 64 16.75 -22.76 -9.53
CA GLY A 64 15.32 -22.51 -9.57
C GLY A 64 14.82 -22.08 -10.95
N LEU A 65 13.59 -21.61 -11.01
CA LEU A 65 12.99 -21.10 -12.25
C LEU A 65 13.16 -19.59 -12.32
N GLN A 66 13.45 -19.07 -13.51
CA GLN A 66 13.58 -17.63 -13.76
C GLN A 66 12.82 -17.23 -15.03
N GLY A 67 12.04 -16.15 -14.90
CA GLY A 67 11.43 -15.44 -16.01
C GLY A 67 11.95 -14.00 -16.06
N VAL A 68 12.39 -13.56 -17.24
CA VAL A 68 12.94 -12.22 -17.46
C VAL A 68 12.31 -11.60 -18.70
N LEU A 69 11.87 -10.36 -18.60
CA LEU A 69 11.51 -9.53 -19.75
C LEU A 69 12.02 -8.12 -19.51
N ILE A 70 12.88 -7.66 -20.39
CA ILE A 70 13.41 -6.30 -20.38
C ILE A 70 13.12 -5.66 -21.74
N GLU A 71 12.50 -4.50 -21.73
CA GLU A 71 12.09 -3.78 -22.93
C GLU A 71 12.45 -2.29 -22.85
N THR A 72 12.61 -1.68 -24.01
CA THR A 72 12.61 -0.21 -24.14
C THR A 72 11.20 0.37 -23.95
N LEU A 73 11.08 1.69 -23.85
CA LEU A 73 9.77 2.34 -23.70
C LEU A 73 8.85 2.09 -24.91
N ASP A 74 9.39 2.01 -26.10
CA ASP A 74 8.66 1.72 -27.36
C ASP A 74 8.35 0.23 -27.56
N GLY A 75 8.78 -0.66 -26.63
CA GLY A 75 8.43 -2.08 -26.64
C GLY A 75 9.45 -2.99 -27.32
N LYS A 76 10.60 -2.46 -27.75
CA LYS A 76 11.67 -3.31 -28.29
C LYS A 76 12.26 -4.17 -27.18
N VAL A 77 12.27 -5.48 -27.39
CA VAL A 77 12.81 -6.46 -26.44
C VAL A 77 14.34 -6.35 -26.38
N VAL A 78 14.86 -6.19 -25.20
CA VAL A 78 16.30 -6.17 -24.85
C VAL A 78 16.75 -7.53 -24.35
N SER A 79 15.94 -8.18 -23.49
CA SER A 79 16.19 -9.52 -22.99
C SER A 79 14.86 -10.23 -22.73
N ALA A 80 14.76 -11.50 -23.04
CA ALA A 80 13.58 -12.32 -22.84
C ALA A 80 13.95 -13.75 -22.46
N GLN A 81 13.36 -14.24 -21.36
CA GLN A 81 13.50 -15.62 -20.88
C GLN A 81 12.20 -16.06 -20.23
N ALA A 82 11.64 -17.21 -20.63
CA ALA A 82 10.41 -17.80 -20.07
C ALA A 82 9.25 -16.80 -19.90
N VAL A 83 9.08 -15.91 -20.91
CA VAL A 83 8.20 -14.74 -20.83
C VAL A 83 6.71 -15.08 -20.76
N ASP A 84 6.31 -16.25 -21.22
CA ASP A 84 4.92 -16.75 -21.25
C ASP A 84 4.65 -17.79 -20.17
N GLN A 85 5.68 -18.15 -19.37
CA GLN A 85 5.52 -19.05 -18.24
C GLN A 85 4.92 -18.33 -17.03
N GLY A 86 3.98 -18.98 -16.33
CA GLY A 86 3.38 -18.45 -15.10
C GLY A 86 4.32 -18.55 -13.90
N PHE A 87 4.63 -17.42 -13.28
CA PHE A 87 5.39 -17.32 -12.03
C PHE A 87 4.53 -16.79 -10.91
N ASN A 88 4.92 -17.04 -9.66
CA ASN A 88 4.33 -16.34 -8.53
C ASN A 88 4.95 -14.92 -8.43
N PRO A 89 4.15 -13.87 -8.67
CA PRO A 89 4.64 -12.49 -8.64
C PRO A 89 4.89 -11.99 -7.22
N ALA A 90 4.42 -12.73 -6.20
CA ALA A 90 4.39 -12.24 -4.83
C ALA A 90 3.83 -10.80 -4.77
N SER A 91 4.40 -9.93 -3.94
CA SER A 91 3.90 -8.56 -3.76
C SER A 91 4.06 -7.64 -4.98
N SER A 92 4.67 -8.06 -6.11
CA SER A 92 4.62 -7.21 -7.31
C SER A 92 3.22 -7.17 -7.95
N ILE A 93 2.31 -8.08 -7.57
CA ILE A 93 0.88 -8.01 -7.94
C ILE A 93 0.21 -6.70 -7.49
N LYS A 94 0.72 -6.05 -6.43
CA LYS A 94 0.25 -4.74 -5.97
C LYS A 94 0.30 -3.65 -7.04
N LEU A 95 1.10 -3.84 -8.10
CA LEU A 95 1.07 -2.96 -9.28
C LEU A 95 -0.25 -3.08 -10.04
N ALA A 96 -0.82 -4.28 -10.10
CA ALA A 96 -2.15 -4.51 -10.68
C ALA A 96 -3.24 -3.84 -9.82
N THR A 97 -3.17 -4.01 -8.51
CA THR A 97 -4.08 -3.35 -7.55
C THR A 97 -4.01 -1.82 -7.69
N ALA A 98 -2.80 -1.27 -7.76
CA ALA A 98 -2.59 0.17 -7.94
C ALA A 98 -3.13 0.69 -9.28
N LEU A 99 -2.89 -0.03 -10.38
CA LEU A 99 -3.42 0.35 -11.70
C LEU A 99 -4.94 0.41 -11.70
N VAL A 100 -5.60 -0.63 -11.18
CA VAL A 100 -7.07 -0.70 -11.18
C VAL A 100 -7.65 0.33 -10.23
N ALA A 101 -7.01 0.58 -9.08
CA ALA A 101 -7.43 1.63 -8.15
C ALA A 101 -7.35 3.04 -8.79
N LEU A 102 -6.24 3.36 -9.47
CA LEU A 102 -6.08 4.64 -10.16
C LEU A 102 -7.11 4.83 -11.27
N ARG A 103 -7.46 3.78 -12.02
CA ARG A 103 -8.48 3.84 -13.08
C ARG A 103 -9.89 4.04 -12.54
N ASN A 104 -10.23 3.36 -11.45
CA ASN A 104 -11.59 3.39 -10.91
C ASN A 104 -11.85 4.63 -10.04
N PHE A 105 -10.88 5.04 -9.26
CA PHE A 105 -11.04 6.12 -8.28
C PHE A 105 -10.39 7.44 -8.71
N GLY A 106 -9.37 7.38 -9.55
CA GLY A 106 -8.53 8.53 -9.89
C GLY A 106 -7.46 8.84 -8.84
N PRO A 107 -6.40 9.59 -9.21
CA PRO A 107 -5.24 9.83 -8.35
C PRO A 107 -5.54 10.69 -7.11
N ASN A 108 -6.54 11.56 -7.19
CA ASN A 108 -6.91 12.49 -6.13
C ASN A 108 -8.02 11.95 -5.21
N HIS A 109 -8.45 10.70 -5.42
CA HIS A 109 -9.45 10.08 -4.56
C HIS A 109 -8.98 10.05 -3.10
N ARG A 110 -9.91 10.33 -2.19
CA ARG A 110 -9.72 10.25 -0.74
C ARG A 110 -10.77 9.32 -0.14
N PHE A 111 -10.35 8.36 0.64
CA PHE A 111 -11.27 7.48 1.37
C PHE A 111 -11.94 8.28 2.48
N SER A 112 -13.25 8.09 2.64
CA SER A 112 -14.03 8.82 3.63
C SER A 112 -14.36 7.95 4.83
N THR A 113 -14.24 8.55 6.04
CA THR A 113 -14.70 7.99 7.30
C THR A 113 -15.68 8.98 7.93
N GLY A 114 -16.95 8.59 8.02
CA GLY A 114 -18.03 9.42 8.56
C GLY A 114 -18.28 9.12 10.04
N PHE A 115 -18.49 10.18 10.82
CA PHE A 115 -18.88 10.13 12.22
C PHE A 115 -20.32 10.67 12.35
N TRP A 116 -21.24 9.86 12.86
CA TRP A 116 -22.68 10.14 12.89
C TRP A 116 -23.23 9.96 14.29
N THR A 117 -24.39 10.56 14.55
CA THR A 117 -25.13 10.32 15.80
C THR A 117 -26.64 10.21 15.56
N ASP A 118 -27.29 9.37 16.32
CA ASP A 118 -28.76 9.30 16.44
C ASP A 118 -29.29 10.19 17.58
N GLY A 119 -28.38 10.85 18.29
CA GLY A 119 -28.68 11.65 19.48
C GLY A 119 -28.72 13.15 19.22
N THR A 120 -28.94 13.89 20.29
CA THR A 120 -28.96 15.34 20.36
C THR A 120 -27.76 15.87 21.15
N LEU A 121 -27.19 16.99 20.70
CA LEU A 121 -26.11 17.68 21.40
C LEU A 121 -26.69 18.69 22.41
N ASP A 122 -26.39 18.50 23.68
CA ASP A 122 -26.52 19.56 24.69
C ASP A 122 -25.31 20.49 24.58
N LYS A 123 -25.53 21.69 24.08
CA LYS A 123 -24.46 22.68 23.85
C LYS A 123 -23.83 23.21 25.15
N ALA A 124 -24.54 23.12 26.29
CA ALA A 124 -24.05 23.63 27.59
C ALA A 124 -22.99 22.69 28.14
N SER A 125 -23.26 21.37 28.11
CA SER A 125 -22.34 20.34 28.63
C SER A 125 -21.38 19.80 27.56
N GLY A 126 -21.70 19.96 26.28
CA GLY A 126 -20.99 19.34 25.18
C GLY A 126 -21.25 17.83 25.08
N GLN A 127 -22.36 17.33 25.66
CA GLN A 127 -22.70 15.92 25.64
C GLN A 127 -23.72 15.59 24.56
N ILE A 128 -23.45 14.51 23.83
CA ILE A 128 -24.44 13.87 22.95
C ILE A 128 -25.21 12.83 23.80
N THR A 129 -26.55 12.96 23.81
CA THR A 129 -27.45 11.93 24.38
C THR A 129 -27.88 11.01 23.22
N GLY A 130 -27.20 9.90 23.03
CA GLY A 130 -27.36 8.94 21.94
C GLY A 130 -26.03 8.26 21.62
N ASN A 131 -25.96 7.54 20.50
CA ASN A 131 -24.80 6.78 20.09
C ASN A 131 -23.91 7.57 19.13
N LEU A 132 -22.65 7.16 19.02
CA LEU A 132 -21.70 7.59 17.99
C LEU A 132 -21.50 6.44 17.01
N TYR A 133 -21.79 6.67 15.73
CA TYR A 133 -21.58 5.71 14.66
C TYR A 133 -20.38 6.11 13.82
N VAL A 134 -19.59 5.11 13.39
CA VAL A 134 -18.43 5.33 12.51
C VAL A 134 -18.55 4.46 11.28
N THR A 135 -18.54 5.08 10.11
CA THR A 135 -18.63 4.41 8.81
C THR A 135 -17.39 4.72 7.99
N GLY A 136 -17.02 3.81 7.11
CA GLY A 136 -15.88 4.03 6.19
C GLY A 136 -15.04 2.78 6.00
N ARG A 137 -14.13 2.86 5.02
CA ARG A 137 -13.20 1.77 4.66
C ARG A 137 -11.82 2.33 4.31
N ASP A 138 -11.38 3.36 5.01
CA ASP A 138 -10.06 3.96 4.79
C ASP A 138 -8.95 2.98 5.19
N PRO A 139 -8.11 2.51 4.24
CA PRO A 139 -7.03 1.57 4.54
C PRO A 139 -5.85 2.21 5.28
N SER A 140 -5.88 3.54 5.42
CA SER A 140 -4.79 4.34 6.01
C SER A 140 -5.17 5.05 7.31
N PHE A 141 -6.32 4.69 7.91
CA PHE A 141 -6.78 5.31 9.16
C PHE A 141 -5.99 4.77 10.37
N HIS A 142 -5.35 5.66 11.11
CA HIS A 142 -4.46 5.35 12.25
C HIS A 142 -4.77 6.16 13.50
N HIS A 143 -3.97 5.99 14.55
CA HIS A 143 -4.11 6.67 15.84
C HIS A 143 -4.13 8.20 15.71
N GLU A 144 -3.22 8.78 14.96
CA GLU A 144 -3.11 10.23 14.75
C GLU A 144 -4.39 10.81 14.15
N HIS A 145 -5.03 10.09 13.22
CA HIS A 145 -6.31 10.48 12.64
C HIS A 145 -7.44 10.45 13.67
N ALA A 146 -7.46 9.45 14.55
CA ALA A 146 -8.46 9.37 15.64
C ALA A 146 -8.29 10.50 16.66
N VAL A 147 -7.03 10.89 16.99
CA VAL A 147 -6.78 12.05 17.86
C VAL A 147 -7.22 13.35 17.18
N MET A 148 -6.96 13.48 15.88
CA MET A 148 -7.44 14.63 15.10
C MET A 148 -8.98 14.70 15.09
N ILE A 149 -9.67 13.56 14.94
CA ILE A 149 -11.14 13.51 15.01
C ILE A 149 -11.65 13.98 16.37
N ALA A 150 -11.02 13.55 17.47
CA ALA A 150 -11.37 14.05 18.79
C ALA A 150 -11.22 15.58 18.87
N ARG A 151 -10.17 16.14 18.28
CA ARG A 151 -9.96 17.60 18.18
C ARG A 151 -11.07 18.29 17.38
N GLU A 152 -11.39 17.77 16.19
CA GLU A 152 -12.43 18.37 15.35
C GLU A 152 -13.80 18.30 16.00
N LEU A 153 -14.15 17.17 16.65
CA LEU A 153 -15.39 17.05 17.42
C LEU A 153 -15.42 18.01 18.62
N ASN A 154 -14.27 18.21 19.30
CA ASN A 154 -14.16 19.25 20.35
C ASN A 154 -14.37 20.66 19.78
N GLY A 155 -13.92 20.93 18.55
CA GLY A 155 -14.17 22.18 17.83
C GLY A 155 -15.66 22.42 17.56
N LEU A 156 -16.45 21.36 17.35
CA LEU A 156 -17.90 21.40 17.23
C LEU A 156 -18.64 21.50 18.58
N GLY A 157 -17.91 21.60 19.68
CA GLY A 157 -18.47 21.66 21.04
C GLY A 157 -18.78 20.29 21.64
N ILE A 158 -18.42 19.17 20.99
CA ILE A 158 -18.73 17.82 21.46
C ILE A 158 -17.57 17.33 22.34
N ARG A 159 -17.87 16.95 23.59
CA ARG A 159 -16.94 16.49 24.61
C ARG A 159 -17.15 15.04 25.03
N SER A 160 -18.41 14.60 25.01
CA SER A 160 -18.79 13.26 25.44
C SER A 160 -20.01 12.74 24.68
N VAL A 161 -20.15 11.42 24.69
CA VAL A 161 -21.27 10.67 24.14
C VAL A 161 -21.82 9.77 25.23
N ASN A 162 -23.09 9.98 25.62
CA ASN A 162 -23.79 9.17 26.62
C ASN A 162 -24.49 7.98 25.95
N GLY A 163 -23.75 7.19 25.23
CA GLY A 163 -24.22 6.02 24.49
C GLY A 163 -23.03 5.21 23.99
N ASN A 164 -23.27 4.35 23.02
CA ASN A 164 -22.28 3.41 22.49
C ASN A 164 -21.47 3.99 21.33
N LEU A 165 -20.29 3.42 21.11
CA LEU A 165 -19.53 3.54 19.87
C LEU A 165 -19.85 2.36 18.97
N ILE A 166 -20.45 2.63 17.80
CA ILE A 166 -20.88 1.59 16.87
C ILE A 166 -20.10 1.80 15.58
N VAL A 167 -19.22 0.85 15.23
CA VAL A 167 -18.41 0.91 14.01
C VAL A 167 -18.97 0.00 12.94
N ALA A 168 -18.96 0.46 11.68
CA ALA A 168 -19.43 -0.33 10.54
C ALA A 168 -18.55 -1.59 10.35
N PRO A 169 -19.10 -2.69 9.81
CA PRO A 169 -18.33 -3.93 9.56
C PRO A 169 -17.09 -3.77 8.69
N GLY A 170 -17.06 -2.72 7.86
CA GLY A 170 -15.91 -2.40 7.01
C GLY A 170 -14.92 -1.41 7.61
N PHE A 171 -15.17 -0.87 8.81
CA PHE A 171 -14.27 0.07 9.47
C PHE A 171 -12.96 -0.61 9.86
N THR A 172 -11.86 0.07 9.57
CA THR A 172 -10.51 -0.41 9.86
C THR A 172 -9.67 0.69 10.48
N MET A 173 -8.80 0.32 11.43
CA MET A 173 -7.85 1.22 12.08
C MET A 173 -6.56 0.45 12.39
N ASN A 174 -5.40 1.09 12.24
CA ASN A 174 -4.08 0.53 12.57
C ASN A 174 -3.82 -0.85 11.92
N PHE A 175 -4.21 -1.00 10.65
CA PHE A 175 -4.05 -2.24 9.87
C PHE A 175 -4.79 -3.46 10.46
N SER A 176 -5.80 -3.26 11.31
CA SER A 176 -6.63 -4.35 11.82
C SER A 176 -7.70 -4.76 10.80
N ALA A 177 -7.78 -6.05 10.50
CA ALA A 177 -8.85 -6.62 9.67
C ALA A 177 -10.17 -6.80 10.44
N SER A 178 -10.17 -6.71 11.77
CA SER A 178 -11.33 -6.83 12.62
C SER A 178 -11.95 -5.47 12.90
N ALA A 179 -13.21 -5.27 12.49
CA ALA A 179 -13.95 -4.06 12.80
C ALA A 179 -14.11 -3.87 14.31
N GLY A 180 -14.33 -4.96 15.08
CA GLY A 180 -14.42 -4.90 16.54
C GLY A 180 -13.11 -4.44 17.19
N ALA A 181 -11.96 -4.99 16.78
CA ALA A 181 -10.66 -4.55 17.27
C ALA A 181 -10.34 -3.10 16.85
N SER A 182 -10.73 -2.70 15.62
CA SER A 182 -10.60 -1.32 15.14
C SER A 182 -11.46 -0.36 15.96
N GLY A 183 -12.70 -0.77 16.30
CA GLY A 183 -13.60 0.00 17.15
C GLY A 183 -13.06 0.16 18.58
N ALA A 184 -12.51 -0.90 19.17
CA ALA A 184 -11.87 -0.84 20.48
C ALA A 184 -10.66 0.11 20.48
N SER A 185 -9.80 0.01 19.44
CA SER A 185 -8.66 0.92 19.28
C SER A 185 -9.09 2.38 19.10
N LEU A 186 -10.18 2.62 18.35
CA LEU A 186 -10.75 3.96 18.20
C LEU A 186 -11.28 4.49 19.54
N TYR A 187 -12.04 3.68 20.27
CA TYR A 187 -12.61 4.01 21.56
C TYR A 187 -11.54 4.46 22.58
N GLU A 188 -10.45 3.70 22.66
CA GLU A 188 -9.31 4.04 23.51
C GLU A 188 -8.59 5.31 23.03
N THR A 189 -8.43 5.47 21.71
CA THR A 189 -7.67 6.59 21.16
C THR A 189 -8.43 7.92 21.24
N LEU A 190 -9.75 7.91 21.14
CA LEU A 190 -10.57 9.12 21.26
C LEU A 190 -10.47 9.75 22.65
N ASP A 191 -10.44 8.94 23.71
CA ASP A 191 -10.39 9.40 25.10
C ASP A 191 -8.94 9.58 25.57
N ALA A 192 -8.59 10.80 25.93
CA ALA A 192 -7.23 11.13 26.39
C ALA A 192 -6.80 10.34 27.64
N THR A 193 -7.74 9.93 28.51
CA THR A 193 -7.44 9.17 29.73
C THR A 193 -7.14 7.69 29.48
N ARG A 194 -7.57 7.16 28.32
CA ARG A 194 -7.40 5.77 27.91
C ARG A 194 -6.35 5.60 26.83
N ARG A 195 -5.97 6.71 26.20
CA ARG A 195 -5.10 6.74 25.03
C ARG A 195 -3.73 6.14 25.31
N SER A 196 -3.29 5.21 24.47
CA SER A 196 -1.99 4.58 24.60
C SER A 196 -0.84 5.56 24.35
N SER A 197 0.33 5.24 24.92
CA SER A 197 1.56 6.02 24.64
C SER A 197 1.98 5.95 23.16
N GLU A 198 1.59 4.90 22.45
CA GLU A 198 1.82 4.77 21.02
C GLU A 198 1.00 5.79 20.23
N ALA A 199 -0.29 5.90 20.53
CA ALA A 199 -1.18 6.88 19.92
C ALA A 199 -0.70 8.33 20.18
N MET A 200 -0.24 8.62 21.41
CA MET A 200 0.32 9.93 21.73
C MET A 200 1.61 10.22 20.96
N ARG A 201 2.49 9.23 20.83
CA ARG A 201 3.72 9.40 20.04
C ARG A 201 3.41 9.62 18.56
N ALA A 202 2.48 8.86 17.98
CA ALA A 202 2.07 9.00 16.58
C ALA A 202 1.54 10.42 16.30
N TRP A 203 0.62 10.91 17.13
CA TRP A 203 0.08 12.26 17.06
C TRP A 203 1.18 13.34 17.18
N THR A 204 2.01 13.26 18.22
CA THR A 204 3.09 14.24 18.45
C THR A 204 4.08 14.27 17.29
N TYR A 205 4.46 13.09 16.79
CA TYR A 205 5.38 12.98 15.67
C TYR A 205 4.80 13.63 14.41
N GLU A 206 3.55 13.30 14.07
CA GLU A 206 2.90 13.84 12.89
C GLU A 206 2.76 15.37 12.97
N ARG A 207 2.24 15.90 14.09
CA ARG A 207 2.07 17.36 14.26
C ARG A 207 3.40 18.10 14.23
N THR A 208 4.43 17.54 14.87
CA THR A 208 5.79 18.10 14.82
C THR A 208 6.34 18.10 13.40
N ALA A 209 6.17 17.02 12.65
CA ALA A 209 6.63 16.89 11.28
C ALA A 209 5.93 17.87 10.32
N LEU A 210 4.64 18.17 10.58
CA LEU A 210 3.86 19.19 9.86
C LEU A 210 4.18 20.64 10.29
N GLY A 211 4.94 20.83 11.37
CA GLY A 211 5.14 22.16 11.98
C GLY A 211 3.90 22.68 12.71
N ASP A 212 2.88 21.86 12.94
CA ASP A 212 1.64 22.22 13.62
C ASP A 212 1.77 22.08 15.14
N LEU A 213 2.65 22.89 15.73
CA LEU A 213 2.90 22.87 17.17
C LEU A 213 1.71 23.41 17.98
N ALA A 214 0.86 24.23 17.37
CA ALA A 214 -0.35 24.75 18.02
C ALA A 214 -1.31 23.62 18.42
N SER A 215 -1.42 22.60 17.60
CA SER A 215 -2.26 21.40 17.90
C SER A 215 -1.76 20.59 19.08
N LEU A 216 -0.51 20.77 19.52
CA LEU A 216 0.08 20.11 20.69
C LEU A 216 -0.14 20.86 21.99
N GLN A 217 -0.69 22.08 21.95
CA GLN A 217 -0.97 22.90 23.13
C GLN A 217 -2.22 22.43 23.89
N THR A 218 -3.07 21.63 23.24
CA THR A 218 -4.29 21.08 23.84
C THR A 218 -4.25 19.54 23.76
N VAL A 219 -4.97 18.91 24.65
CA VAL A 219 -5.16 17.44 24.64
C VAL A 219 -6.57 17.14 24.16
N PRO A 220 -6.76 16.82 22.86
CA PRO A 220 -8.08 16.50 22.33
C PRO A 220 -8.62 15.24 23.02
N SER A 221 -9.91 15.25 23.42
CA SER A 221 -10.54 14.12 24.08
C SER A 221 -12.02 14.06 23.78
N LEU A 222 -12.51 12.87 23.44
CA LEU A 222 -13.93 12.54 23.35
C LEU A 222 -14.19 11.29 24.15
N THR A 223 -14.96 11.42 25.24
CA THR A 223 -15.31 10.29 26.10
C THR A 223 -16.61 9.65 25.62
N VAL A 224 -16.57 8.38 25.24
CA VAL A 224 -17.77 7.55 25.02
C VAL A 224 -18.05 6.75 26.29
N MET A 225 -19.28 6.87 26.83
CA MET A 225 -19.64 6.27 28.13
C MET A 225 -20.13 4.83 28.00
N GLY A 226 -20.69 4.47 26.85
CA GLY A 226 -21.18 3.13 26.56
C GLY A 226 -20.13 2.17 26.03
N GLU A 227 -20.59 1.11 25.42
CA GLU A 227 -19.77 0.01 24.90
C GLU A 227 -19.41 0.18 23.43
N VAL A 228 -18.44 -0.63 22.98
CA VAL A 228 -18.07 -0.73 21.56
C VAL A 228 -18.77 -1.92 20.93
N SER A 229 -19.41 -1.70 19.78
CA SER A 229 -20.03 -2.77 19.01
C SER A 229 -19.84 -2.57 17.49
N VAL A 230 -20.09 -3.63 16.72
CA VAL A 230 -20.07 -3.60 15.26
C VAL A 230 -21.50 -3.58 14.75
N GLY A 231 -21.84 -2.59 13.92
CA GLY A 231 -23.19 -2.43 13.40
C GLY A 231 -23.28 -1.35 12.33
N SER A 232 -24.45 -1.19 11.74
CA SER A 232 -24.75 -0.10 10.80
C SER A 232 -25.16 1.16 11.53
N ALA A 233 -24.95 2.31 10.93
CA ALA A 233 -25.51 3.55 11.44
C ALA A 233 -27.05 3.47 11.45
N ALA A 234 -27.65 4.08 12.48
CA ALA A 234 -29.11 4.12 12.60
C ALA A 234 -29.73 4.88 11.41
N PRO A 235 -30.90 4.47 10.91
CA PRO A 235 -31.67 5.27 9.96
C PRO A 235 -31.92 6.66 10.54
N GLY A 236 -31.66 7.71 9.75
CA GLY A 236 -31.85 9.10 10.18
C GLY A 236 -30.73 9.65 11.08
N ALA A 237 -29.64 8.92 11.30
CA ALA A 237 -28.48 9.43 12.03
C ALA A 237 -27.93 10.70 11.34
N THR A 238 -27.56 11.69 12.12
CA THR A 238 -27.02 12.97 11.68
C THR A 238 -25.51 12.88 11.52
N LEU A 239 -24.98 13.34 10.36
CA LEU A 239 -23.53 13.43 10.13
C LEU A 239 -22.95 14.58 10.95
N LEU A 240 -21.98 14.26 11.80
CA LEU A 240 -21.22 15.24 12.59
C LEU A 240 -19.96 15.71 11.84
N LEU A 241 -19.23 14.76 11.27
CA LEU A 241 -17.92 14.99 10.67
C LEU A 241 -17.62 13.93 9.62
N THR A 242 -17.02 14.32 8.53
CA THR A 242 -16.37 13.42 7.57
C THR A 242 -14.87 13.66 7.59
N HIS A 243 -14.11 12.65 7.93
CA HIS A 243 -12.67 12.60 7.71
C HIS A 243 -12.38 12.01 6.33
N LYS A 244 -11.50 12.66 5.58
CA LYS A 244 -11.01 12.18 4.29
C LYS A 244 -9.53 11.87 4.38
N SER A 245 -9.13 10.68 3.97
CA SER A 245 -7.73 10.26 3.92
C SER A 245 -6.86 11.20 3.07
N SER A 246 -5.57 10.98 3.06
CA SER A 246 -4.70 11.52 2.03
C SER A 246 -5.09 11.02 0.63
N LYS A 247 -4.58 11.65 -0.42
CA LYS A 247 -4.87 11.25 -1.81
C LYS A 247 -4.45 9.82 -2.08
N LEU A 248 -5.16 9.15 -2.98
CA LEU A 248 -4.85 7.77 -3.37
C LEU A 248 -3.38 7.60 -3.80
N THR A 249 -2.79 8.58 -4.49
CA THR A 249 -1.37 8.56 -4.85
C THR A 249 -0.44 8.44 -3.64
N ASP A 250 -0.76 9.14 -2.56
CA ASP A 250 0.04 9.12 -1.34
C ASP A 250 -0.16 7.81 -0.56
N VAL A 251 -1.41 7.33 -0.50
CA VAL A 251 -1.74 6.00 0.04
C VAL A 251 -1.01 4.90 -0.73
N LEU A 252 -1.01 4.95 -2.07
CA LEU A 252 -0.30 3.99 -2.92
C LEU A 252 1.22 4.08 -2.75
N LYS A 253 1.78 5.29 -2.56
CA LYS A 253 3.22 5.44 -2.31
C LYS A 253 3.64 4.71 -1.04
N VAL A 254 2.91 4.90 0.06
CA VAL A 254 3.17 4.19 1.32
C VAL A 254 2.97 2.68 1.16
N LEU A 255 1.86 2.27 0.54
CA LEU A 255 1.56 0.87 0.26
C LEU A 255 2.69 0.18 -0.51
N LEU A 256 3.18 0.80 -1.59
CA LEU A 256 4.18 0.17 -2.47
C LEU A 256 5.59 0.23 -1.90
N CYS A 257 5.96 1.27 -1.17
CA CYS A 257 7.26 1.37 -0.49
C CYS A 257 7.42 0.30 0.60
N TYR A 258 6.44 0.18 1.49
CA TYR A 258 6.46 -0.81 2.57
C TYR A 258 5.88 -2.16 2.16
N SER A 259 5.32 -2.27 0.96
CA SER A 259 4.66 -3.50 0.49
C SER A 259 3.52 -3.97 1.41
N ASN A 260 2.72 -3.03 1.93
CA ASN A 260 1.70 -3.29 2.93
C ASN A 260 0.57 -4.18 2.36
N ASN A 261 0.43 -5.38 2.93
CA ASN A 261 -0.57 -6.36 2.48
C ASN A 261 -1.98 -5.93 2.86
N PHE A 262 -2.16 -5.41 4.08
CA PHE A 262 -3.46 -4.97 4.57
C PHE A 262 -4.06 -3.88 3.66
N MET A 263 -3.29 -2.81 3.39
CA MET A 263 -3.76 -1.73 2.52
C MET A 263 -4.12 -2.24 1.12
N ALA A 264 -3.32 -3.17 0.57
CA ALA A 264 -3.58 -3.75 -0.76
C ALA A 264 -4.90 -4.54 -0.79
N GLU A 265 -5.16 -5.36 0.24
CA GLU A 265 -6.42 -6.11 0.32
C GLU A 265 -7.62 -5.18 0.54
N ARG A 266 -7.53 -4.18 1.41
CA ARG A 266 -8.63 -3.24 1.65
C ARG A 266 -8.98 -2.39 0.43
N ILE A 267 -7.97 -1.94 -0.32
CA ILE A 267 -8.19 -1.29 -1.63
C ILE A 267 -8.82 -2.31 -2.59
N GLY A 268 -8.32 -3.53 -2.61
CA GLY A 268 -8.85 -4.62 -3.42
C GLY A 268 -10.32 -4.94 -3.15
N ASP A 269 -10.72 -4.97 -1.88
CA ASP A 269 -12.13 -5.15 -1.50
C ASP A 269 -13.02 -4.04 -2.08
N SER A 270 -12.51 -2.81 -2.07
CA SER A 270 -13.22 -1.65 -2.63
C SER A 270 -13.30 -1.69 -4.17
N LEU A 271 -12.46 -2.51 -4.82
CA LEU A 271 -12.47 -2.76 -6.27
C LEU A 271 -13.34 -3.96 -6.67
N GLY A 272 -13.95 -4.65 -5.71
CA GLY A 272 -14.77 -5.85 -5.95
C GLY A 272 -13.97 -7.17 -5.89
N GLY A 273 -12.78 -7.16 -5.31
CA GLY A 273 -11.95 -8.34 -5.08
C GLY A 273 -11.13 -8.80 -6.29
N THR A 274 -10.51 -9.97 -6.14
CA THR A 274 -9.56 -10.51 -7.13
C THR A 274 -10.15 -10.72 -8.50
N GLU A 275 -11.36 -11.29 -8.58
CA GLU A 275 -12.02 -11.57 -9.86
C GLU A 275 -12.36 -10.31 -10.64
N ALA A 276 -12.86 -9.27 -9.97
CA ALA A 276 -13.17 -8.01 -10.63
C ALA A 276 -11.90 -7.35 -11.19
N VAL A 277 -10.81 -7.38 -10.43
CA VAL A 277 -9.52 -6.86 -10.85
C VAL A 277 -8.95 -7.65 -12.04
N MET A 278 -8.98 -9.00 -11.99
CA MET A 278 -8.53 -9.83 -13.11
C MET A 278 -9.34 -9.58 -14.39
N ARG A 279 -10.67 -9.54 -14.30
CA ARG A 279 -11.52 -9.23 -15.47
C ARG A 279 -11.18 -7.88 -16.08
N GLN A 280 -11.02 -6.85 -15.24
CA GLN A 280 -10.68 -5.50 -15.72
C GLN A 280 -9.30 -5.46 -16.40
N LEU A 281 -8.29 -6.16 -15.86
CA LEU A 281 -6.96 -6.26 -16.47
C LEU A 281 -7.01 -7.03 -17.80
N ALA A 282 -7.68 -8.17 -17.82
CA ALA A 282 -7.84 -8.99 -19.03
C ALA A 282 -8.43 -8.15 -20.18
N THR A 283 -9.56 -7.47 -19.91
CA THR A 283 -10.26 -6.66 -20.91
C THR A 283 -9.44 -5.44 -21.33
N THR A 284 -8.93 -4.66 -20.37
CA THR A 284 -8.33 -3.34 -20.69
C THR A 284 -6.90 -3.41 -21.20
N LEU A 285 -6.17 -4.50 -20.92
CA LEU A 285 -4.79 -4.71 -21.34
C LEU A 285 -4.64 -5.85 -22.36
N SER A 286 -5.75 -6.46 -22.79
CA SER A 286 -5.74 -7.62 -23.69
C SER A 286 -4.79 -8.70 -23.16
N ILE A 287 -4.94 -9.05 -21.87
CA ILE A 287 -4.20 -10.13 -21.23
C ILE A 287 -5.07 -11.40 -21.33
N PRO A 288 -4.57 -12.48 -21.92
CA PRO A 288 -5.27 -13.75 -21.92
C PRO A 288 -5.58 -14.19 -20.48
N PRO A 289 -6.81 -14.66 -20.17
CA PRO A 289 -7.18 -15.04 -18.78
C PRO A 289 -6.27 -16.12 -18.17
N GLU A 290 -5.69 -16.98 -18.99
CA GLU A 290 -4.76 -18.03 -18.57
C GLU A 290 -3.40 -17.50 -18.13
N GLU A 291 -3.04 -16.27 -18.49
CA GLU A 291 -1.76 -15.65 -18.10
C GLU A 291 -1.82 -14.99 -16.71
N ILE A 292 -3.02 -14.83 -16.12
CA ILE A 292 -3.19 -14.21 -14.79
C ILE A 292 -4.13 -15.04 -13.93
N GLN A 293 -3.68 -15.37 -12.71
CA GLN A 293 -4.48 -16.02 -11.67
C GLN A 293 -4.11 -15.39 -10.33
N PHE A 294 -5.07 -14.76 -9.67
CA PHE A 294 -4.87 -14.06 -8.41
C PHE A 294 -5.59 -14.75 -7.26
N ALA A 295 -4.84 -15.23 -6.27
CA ALA A 295 -5.37 -15.68 -4.99
C ALA A 295 -5.60 -14.49 -4.03
N SER A 296 -4.85 -13.41 -4.20
CA SER A 296 -4.97 -12.19 -3.40
C SER A 296 -4.47 -10.97 -4.17
N LEU A 297 -4.86 -9.78 -3.75
CA LEU A 297 -4.40 -8.52 -4.33
C LEU A 297 -3.17 -7.92 -3.61
N SER A 298 -2.75 -8.57 -2.53
CA SER A 298 -1.47 -8.29 -1.85
C SER A 298 -0.31 -9.14 -2.38
N GLY A 299 -0.61 -10.25 -3.04
CA GLY A 299 0.37 -11.23 -3.52
C GLY A 299 0.67 -12.35 -2.53
N LEU A 300 -0.11 -12.48 -1.45
CA LEU A 300 -0.07 -13.67 -0.59
C LEU A 300 -0.68 -14.88 -1.30
N GLY A 301 -0.23 -16.08 -0.93
CA GLY A 301 -0.71 -17.32 -1.51
C GLY A 301 -0.14 -17.63 -2.89
N VAL A 302 -0.81 -18.53 -3.61
CA VAL A 302 -0.39 -19.03 -4.92
C VAL A 302 -1.03 -18.19 -6.02
N ASN A 303 -0.29 -17.21 -6.49
CA ASN A 303 -0.66 -16.39 -7.65
C ASN A 303 0.13 -16.87 -8.88
N ARG A 304 -0.39 -16.63 -10.09
CA ARG A 304 0.33 -16.90 -11.34
C ARG A 304 0.17 -15.72 -12.29
N VAL A 305 1.30 -15.24 -12.78
CA VAL A 305 1.37 -14.17 -13.79
C VAL A 305 2.58 -14.45 -14.69
N SER A 306 2.41 -14.35 -16.00
CA SER A 306 3.55 -14.42 -16.91
C SER A 306 4.36 -13.12 -16.87
N PRO A 307 5.70 -13.14 -17.12
CA PRO A 307 6.47 -11.92 -17.28
C PRO A 307 5.88 -10.96 -18.31
N ARG A 308 5.30 -11.48 -19.39
CA ARG A 308 4.63 -10.70 -20.44
C ARG A 308 3.37 -10.01 -19.90
N ALA A 309 2.52 -10.73 -19.19
CA ALA A 309 1.32 -10.16 -18.58
C ALA A 309 1.69 -9.09 -17.54
N MET A 310 2.71 -9.34 -16.71
CA MET A 310 3.18 -8.35 -15.73
C MET A 310 3.77 -7.11 -16.41
N MET A 311 4.46 -7.25 -17.53
CA MET A 311 4.96 -6.12 -18.32
C MET A 311 3.79 -5.29 -18.87
N LYS A 312 2.72 -5.93 -19.39
CA LYS A 312 1.50 -5.24 -19.82
C LYS A 312 0.86 -4.46 -18.65
N ILE A 313 0.79 -5.06 -17.45
CA ILE A 313 0.28 -4.41 -16.23
C ILE A 313 1.14 -3.19 -15.88
N PHE A 314 2.46 -3.33 -15.85
CA PHE A 314 3.36 -2.23 -15.52
C PHE A 314 3.32 -1.10 -16.56
N ARG A 315 3.26 -1.42 -17.85
CA ARG A 315 3.05 -0.43 -18.94
C ARG A 315 1.71 0.28 -18.78
N GLY A 316 0.64 -0.47 -18.48
CA GLY A 316 -0.67 0.09 -18.19
C GLY A 316 -0.65 1.08 -17.04
N LEU A 317 0.05 0.74 -15.94
CA LEU A 317 0.23 1.62 -14.78
C LEU A 317 1.00 2.90 -15.15
N ARG A 318 2.11 2.76 -15.89
CA ARG A 318 2.86 3.93 -16.37
C ARG A 318 2.02 4.86 -17.23
N ASN A 319 1.25 4.30 -18.16
CA ASN A 319 0.37 5.07 -19.04
C ASN A 319 -0.72 5.79 -18.23
N GLU A 320 -1.29 5.11 -17.22
CA GLU A 320 -2.30 5.72 -16.36
C GLU A 320 -1.74 6.88 -15.53
N LEU A 321 -0.53 6.71 -14.98
CA LEU A 321 0.17 7.78 -14.29
C LEU A 321 0.46 8.96 -15.22
N GLN A 322 0.96 8.70 -16.43
CA GLN A 322 1.27 9.75 -17.40
C GLN A 322 0.05 10.56 -17.83
N LYS A 323 -1.11 9.92 -18.03
CA LYS A 323 -2.39 10.62 -18.30
C LYS A 323 -2.72 11.63 -17.22
N ASN A 324 -2.38 11.30 -15.98
CA ASN A 324 -2.60 12.15 -14.81
C ASN A 324 -1.41 13.07 -14.47
N LYS A 325 -0.44 13.22 -15.39
CA LYS A 325 0.79 14.02 -15.22
C LYS A 325 1.66 13.55 -14.03
N LEU A 326 1.59 12.27 -13.72
CA LEU A 326 2.37 11.59 -12.68
C LEU A 326 3.43 10.68 -13.31
N SER A 327 4.40 10.30 -12.51
CA SER A 327 5.47 9.37 -12.83
C SER A 327 5.46 8.15 -11.90
N PRO A 328 6.11 7.05 -12.22
CA PRO A 328 6.21 5.91 -11.34
C PRO A 328 6.79 6.24 -9.96
N SER A 329 7.70 7.22 -9.84
CA SER A 329 8.26 7.65 -8.54
C SER A 329 7.24 8.28 -7.59
N ASP A 330 6.08 8.74 -8.12
CA ASP A 330 5.04 9.32 -7.26
C ASP A 330 4.31 8.28 -6.43
N ILE A 331 4.30 7.02 -6.88
CA ILE A 331 3.64 5.92 -6.15
C ILE A 331 4.55 4.73 -5.86
N MET A 332 5.67 4.55 -6.56
CA MET A 332 6.58 3.40 -6.38
C MET A 332 7.85 3.82 -5.64
N PRO A 333 8.51 2.89 -4.91
CA PRO A 333 9.77 3.19 -4.25
C PRO A 333 10.90 3.44 -5.25
N VAL A 334 11.72 4.43 -4.94
CA VAL A 334 12.98 4.76 -5.63
C VAL A 334 14.13 4.13 -4.85
N ALA A 335 14.86 3.22 -5.49
CA ALA A 335 15.86 2.39 -4.86
C ALA A 335 17.00 3.19 -4.21
N GLY A 336 17.39 2.79 -3.01
CA GLY A 336 18.42 3.45 -2.20
C GLY A 336 18.03 4.83 -1.65
N ILE A 337 16.79 5.31 -1.90
CA ILE A 337 16.33 6.64 -1.48
C ILE A 337 15.10 6.53 -0.57
N ASP A 338 14.03 5.89 -1.04
CA ASP A 338 12.81 5.74 -0.27
C ASP A 338 12.95 4.64 0.78
N PRO A 339 12.37 4.81 1.98
CA PRO A 339 12.36 3.76 2.97
C PRO A 339 11.51 2.56 2.52
N GLY A 340 11.78 1.40 3.10
CA GLY A 340 11.05 0.17 2.86
C GLY A 340 11.80 -0.84 2.00
N THR A 341 11.11 -1.53 1.10
CA THR A 341 11.63 -2.76 0.49
C THR A 341 12.78 -2.59 -0.51
N LEU A 342 13.06 -1.35 -0.96
CA LEU A 342 14.19 -1.02 -1.84
C LEU A 342 15.24 -0.10 -1.18
N GLU A 343 15.11 0.21 0.10
CA GLU A 343 16.02 1.10 0.83
C GLU A 343 17.46 0.61 0.77
N GLU A 344 17.66 -0.69 1.00
CA GLU A 344 18.98 -1.34 1.05
C GLU A 344 19.40 -1.98 -0.30
N ARG A 345 18.70 -1.65 -1.40
CA ARG A 345 19.02 -2.17 -2.73
C ARG A 345 19.50 -1.04 -3.64
N PHE A 346 20.48 -1.32 -4.51
CA PHE A 346 21.08 -0.33 -5.43
C PHE A 346 21.65 0.90 -4.70
N THR A 347 22.24 0.68 -3.52
CA THR A 347 22.73 1.75 -2.62
C THR A 347 24.07 2.34 -3.01
N GLY A 348 24.81 1.70 -3.92
CA GLY A 348 26.09 2.22 -4.42
C GLY A 348 25.92 3.64 -5.00
N PRO A 349 26.88 4.55 -4.82
CA PRO A 349 26.74 5.98 -5.22
C PRO A 349 26.30 6.19 -6.67
N ALA A 350 26.71 5.30 -7.58
CA ALA A 350 26.33 5.36 -8.98
C ALA A 350 24.90 4.87 -9.25
N TRP A 351 24.38 3.92 -8.45
CA TRP A 351 23.08 3.27 -8.66
C TRP A 351 21.94 3.91 -7.90
N LYS A 352 22.25 4.58 -6.79
CA LYS A 352 21.25 5.22 -5.94
C LYS A 352 20.32 6.13 -6.76
N GLY A 353 19.02 5.84 -6.71
CA GLY A 353 17.99 6.58 -7.46
C GLY A 353 17.87 6.23 -8.94
N SER A 354 18.62 5.24 -9.47
CA SER A 354 18.57 4.86 -10.90
C SER A 354 17.50 3.81 -11.21
N VAL A 355 16.86 3.23 -10.20
CA VAL A 355 15.84 2.19 -10.30
C VAL A 355 14.59 2.61 -9.55
N ILE A 356 13.43 2.43 -10.18
CA ILE A 356 12.11 2.59 -9.57
C ILE A 356 11.39 1.26 -9.77
N ALA A 357 11.12 0.52 -8.70
CA ALA A 357 10.59 -0.82 -8.84
C ALA A 357 9.74 -1.27 -7.65
N LYS A 358 8.94 -2.32 -7.85
CA LYS A 358 8.25 -3.05 -6.78
C LYS A 358 8.87 -4.41 -6.60
N THR A 359 9.15 -4.76 -5.36
CA THR A 359 9.65 -6.08 -4.94
C THR A 359 8.50 -7.03 -4.64
N GLY A 360 8.70 -8.31 -4.86
CA GLY A 360 7.88 -9.39 -4.35
C GLY A 360 8.72 -10.44 -3.64
N THR A 361 8.21 -11.01 -2.56
CA THR A 361 8.93 -12.03 -1.78
C THR A 361 7.96 -12.93 -1.04
N LEU A 362 8.08 -14.25 -1.26
CA LEU A 362 7.44 -15.31 -0.49
C LEU A 362 8.49 -16.38 -0.19
N THR A 363 8.83 -16.56 1.08
CA THR A 363 9.94 -17.43 1.47
C THR A 363 9.58 -18.92 1.45
N ARG A 364 8.32 -19.26 1.64
CA ARG A 364 7.83 -20.66 1.74
C ARG A 364 6.92 -21.07 0.60
N THR A 365 6.10 -20.17 0.09
CA THR A 365 5.17 -20.46 -1.02
C THR A 365 5.94 -20.75 -2.30
N ASP A 366 5.53 -21.75 -3.06
CA ASP A 366 6.17 -22.20 -4.31
C ASP A 366 7.67 -22.55 -4.18
N GLY A 367 8.10 -23.01 -3.01
CA GLY A 367 9.52 -23.31 -2.75
C GLY A 367 10.41 -22.07 -2.71
N GLY A 368 9.84 -20.92 -2.40
CA GLY A 368 10.47 -19.60 -2.44
C GLY A 368 10.21 -18.89 -3.77
N ALA A 369 9.62 -17.68 -3.70
CA ALA A 369 9.39 -16.83 -4.85
C ALA A 369 9.92 -15.41 -4.59
N SER A 370 10.52 -14.81 -5.62
CA SER A 370 10.99 -13.43 -5.59
C SER A 370 10.74 -12.76 -6.92
N SER A 371 10.36 -11.49 -6.89
CA SER A 371 10.17 -10.70 -8.10
C SER A 371 10.70 -9.28 -7.95
N LEU A 372 11.08 -8.67 -9.06
CA LEU A 372 11.41 -7.26 -9.17
C LEU A 372 10.82 -6.74 -10.49
N VAL A 373 9.93 -5.76 -10.39
CA VAL A 373 9.22 -5.19 -11.54
C VAL A 373 9.32 -3.68 -11.51
N GLY A 374 9.79 -3.08 -12.59
CA GLY A 374 9.96 -1.63 -12.59
C GLY A 374 10.66 -1.08 -13.82
N GLN A 375 11.33 0.03 -13.61
CA GLN A 375 12.11 0.72 -14.64
C GLN A 375 13.50 1.11 -14.12
N MET A 376 14.47 1.15 -15.03
CA MET A 376 15.81 1.63 -14.78
C MET A 376 16.18 2.74 -15.75
N ARG A 377 17.04 3.66 -15.35
CA ARG A 377 17.55 4.74 -16.20
C ARG A 377 19.05 4.58 -16.42
N THR A 378 19.50 4.83 -17.65
CA THR A 378 20.90 4.72 -18.05
C THR A 378 21.49 6.08 -18.42
N ARG A 379 22.82 6.18 -18.45
CA ARG A 379 23.53 7.41 -18.85
C ARG A 379 23.33 7.77 -20.31
N ASN A 380 23.10 6.80 -21.18
CA ASN A 380 22.78 7.04 -22.59
C ASN A 380 21.39 7.68 -22.79
N GLY A 381 20.64 7.89 -21.70
CA GLY A 381 19.31 8.52 -21.74
C GLY A 381 18.15 7.53 -21.80
N ASP A 382 18.42 6.23 -21.95
CA ASP A 382 17.38 5.21 -22.03
C ASP A 382 16.65 5.03 -20.70
N ILE A 383 15.35 4.79 -20.79
CA ILE A 383 14.56 4.17 -19.72
C ILE A 383 14.14 2.80 -20.21
N LEU A 384 14.54 1.77 -19.48
CA LEU A 384 14.17 0.39 -19.76
C LEU A 384 13.19 -0.10 -18.72
N LEU A 385 12.17 -0.83 -19.17
CA LEU A 385 11.22 -1.51 -18.32
C LEU A 385 11.68 -2.95 -18.09
N PHE A 386 11.48 -3.47 -16.88
CA PHE A 386 11.89 -4.83 -16.59
C PHE A 386 10.91 -5.56 -15.67
N VAL A 387 10.80 -6.85 -15.91
CA VAL A 387 10.13 -7.85 -15.07
C VAL A 387 11.11 -8.99 -14.87
N ILE A 388 11.48 -9.26 -13.63
CA ILE A 388 12.33 -10.39 -13.25
C ILE A 388 11.58 -11.18 -12.17
N MET A 389 11.32 -12.44 -12.44
CA MET A 389 10.58 -13.35 -11.54
C MET A 389 11.37 -14.63 -11.32
N ASN A 390 11.47 -15.06 -10.07
CA ASN A 390 12.16 -16.26 -9.69
C ASN A 390 11.29 -17.10 -8.74
N GLN A 391 11.35 -18.42 -8.86
CA GLN A 391 10.70 -19.33 -7.92
C GLN A 391 11.45 -20.67 -7.78
N ARG A 392 11.11 -21.44 -6.73
CA ARG A 392 11.72 -22.74 -6.41
C ARG A 392 13.21 -22.63 -6.08
N GLY A 393 13.57 -21.71 -5.19
CA GLY A 393 14.96 -21.53 -4.76
C GLY A 393 15.15 -20.53 -3.64
N ASN A 394 16.39 -20.17 -3.40
CA ASN A 394 16.77 -19.27 -2.31
C ASN A 394 16.45 -17.81 -2.65
N VAL A 395 15.56 -17.23 -1.87
CA VAL A 395 15.04 -15.85 -2.09
C VAL A 395 16.15 -14.79 -2.00
N LEU A 396 17.14 -14.95 -1.13
CA LEU A 396 18.24 -14.00 -1.02
C LEU A 396 19.13 -14.03 -2.27
N ARG A 397 19.43 -15.23 -2.78
CA ARG A 397 20.17 -15.39 -4.05
C ARG A 397 19.38 -14.83 -5.22
N PHE A 398 18.05 -15.03 -5.25
CA PHE A 398 17.19 -14.41 -6.27
C PHE A 398 17.27 -12.90 -6.26
N ARG A 399 17.23 -12.26 -5.09
CA ARG A 399 17.36 -10.80 -4.97
C ARG A 399 18.70 -10.31 -5.48
N SER A 400 19.81 -10.94 -5.08
CA SER A 400 21.15 -10.58 -5.55
C SER A 400 21.27 -10.72 -7.07
N ASN A 401 20.72 -11.79 -7.65
CA ASN A 401 20.70 -12.00 -9.10
C ASN A 401 19.85 -10.94 -9.82
N GLN A 402 18.69 -10.56 -9.28
CA GLN A 402 17.85 -9.49 -9.83
C GLN A 402 18.61 -8.16 -9.88
N ASP A 403 19.30 -7.80 -8.78
CA ASP A 403 20.09 -6.58 -8.72
C ASP A 403 21.23 -6.60 -9.74
N TYR A 404 21.94 -7.73 -9.81
CA TYR A 404 23.00 -7.90 -10.78
C TYR A 404 22.52 -7.77 -12.23
N LEU A 405 21.43 -8.43 -12.62
CA LEU A 405 20.87 -8.33 -13.97
C LEU A 405 20.51 -6.88 -14.34
N VAL A 406 19.90 -6.15 -13.42
CA VAL A 406 19.57 -4.74 -13.62
C VAL A 406 20.86 -3.92 -13.79
N MET A 407 21.86 -4.13 -12.95
CA MET A 407 23.14 -3.44 -12.98
C MET A 407 23.92 -3.78 -14.26
N LEU A 408 23.92 -5.05 -14.68
CA LEU A 408 24.56 -5.50 -15.92
C LEU A 408 23.97 -4.77 -17.15
N VAL A 409 22.65 -4.70 -17.25
CA VAL A 409 21.96 -4.00 -18.33
C VAL A 409 22.24 -2.50 -18.30
N GLN A 410 22.26 -1.87 -17.12
CA GLN A 410 22.63 -0.45 -17.01
C GLN A 410 24.09 -0.22 -17.47
N ASN A 411 25.03 -1.08 -17.05
CA ASN A 411 26.44 -0.96 -17.41
C ASN A 411 26.66 -1.12 -18.92
N SER A 412 25.98 -2.07 -19.58
CA SER A 412 26.06 -2.24 -21.04
C SER A 412 25.53 -1.03 -21.83
N ARG A 413 24.86 -0.08 -21.15
CA ARG A 413 24.28 1.14 -21.72
C ARG A 413 24.86 2.42 -21.11
N GLY A 414 26.16 2.43 -20.86
CA GLY A 414 26.90 3.59 -20.35
C GLY A 414 26.82 3.79 -18.84
N GLY A 415 26.17 2.89 -18.11
CA GLY A 415 26.03 2.92 -16.67
C GLY A 415 24.71 3.51 -16.17
N PRO A 416 24.47 3.47 -14.85
CA PRO A 416 23.24 3.96 -14.22
C PRO A 416 23.18 5.50 -14.23
N LYS A 417 21.95 6.05 -14.25
CA LYS A 417 21.63 7.46 -14.06
C LYS A 417 20.43 7.62 -13.14
N ALA A 418 20.56 8.41 -12.10
CA ALA A 418 19.46 8.68 -11.18
C ALA A 418 18.27 9.36 -11.89
N PHE A 419 17.06 9.01 -11.47
CA PHE A 419 15.86 9.77 -11.82
C PHE A 419 15.88 11.14 -11.12
N ASN A 420 15.22 12.13 -11.71
CA ASN A 420 14.98 13.38 -11.02
C ASN A 420 13.88 13.18 -9.96
N TYR A 421 14.27 12.95 -8.73
CA TYR A 421 13.37 12.61 -7.63
C TYR A 421 13.78 13.32 -6.35
N ARG A 422 12.81 13.92 -5.68
CA ARG A 422 12.95 14.50 -4.34
C ARG A 422 12.11 13.68 -3.37
N PRO A 423 12.73 12.98 -2.42
CA PRO A 423 11.99 12.18 -1.46
C PRO A 423 11.22 13.07 -0.49
N LEU A 424 9.98 12.65 -0.19
CA LEU A 424 9.19 13.17 0.92
C LEU A 424 9.13 12.11 2.01
N ALA A 425 9.05 12.53 3.26
CA ALA A 425 8.80 11.59 4.36
C ALA A 425 7.45 10.89 4.16
N LEU A 426 7.42 9.56 4.16
CA LEU A 426 6.20 8.80 3.86
C LEU A 426 5.09 9.07 4.89
N THR A 427 5.45 9.33 6.15
CA THR A 427 4.52 9.76 7.20
C THR A 427 3.80 11.06 6.84
N MET A 428 4.52 12.00 6.20
CA MET A 428 3.93 13.26 5.73
C MET A 428 2.92 13.05 4.61
N LYS A 429 3.07 11.97 3.83
CA LYS A 429 2.12 11.64 2.76
C LYS A 429 0.77 11.19 3.29
N LEU A 430 0.71 10.50 4.42
CA LEU A 430 -0.55 10.10 5.04
C LEU A 430 -1.18 11.20 5.91
N ALA A 431 -0.42 12.24 6.25
CA ALA A 431 -0.88 13.35 7.08
C ALA A 431 -1.66 14.42 6.30
N ASP A 432 -1.64 14.40 4.95
CA ASP A 432 -2.42 15.33 4.10
C ASP A 432 -3.89 14.89 4.05
N THR A 433 -4.58 15.00 5.18
CA THR A 433 -6.00 14.63 5.36
C THR A 433 -6.89 15.87 5.41
N GLU A 434 -8.18 15.67 5.21
CA GLU A 434 -9.19 16.73 5.27
C GLU A 434 -10.31 16.33 6.23
N SER A 435 -10.84 17.28 6.97
CA SER A 435 -12.04 17.11 7.80
C SER A 435 -13.11 18.09 7.35
N VAL A 436 -14.34 17.60 7.18
CA VAL A 436 -15.48 18.42 6.77
C VAL A 436 -16.60 18.19 7.76
N SER A 437 -17.05 19.29 8.40
CA SER A 437 -18.21 19.26 9.29
C SER A 437 -19.46 18.88 8.52
N GLY A 438 -20.31 18.04 9.13
CA GLY A 438 -21.55 17.59 8.51
C GLY A 438 -22.52 18.76 8.34
N THR A 439 -23.09 18.89 7.15
CA THR A 439 -24.30 19.68 6.95
C THR A 439 -25.49 18.73 7.03
N MET A 440 -26.51 19.12 7.77
CA MET A 440 -27.70 18.32 8.04
C MET A 440 -28.57 18.07 6.80
N SER A 441 -28.05 17.31 5.84
CA SER A 441 -28.85 16.70 4.79
C SER A 441 -28.01 15.72 3.96
N GLY A 442 -28.17 14.44 4.21
CA GLY A 442 -27.56 13.40 3.38
C GLY A 442 -27.73 12.03 4.03
N GLU A 443 -28.38 11.13 3.34
CA GLU A 443 -28.46 9.73 3.75
C GLU A 443 -27.06 9.16 4.02
N PRO A 444 -26.88 8.31 5.04
CA PRO A 444 -25.64 7.60 5.25
C PRO A 444 -25.33 6.80 3.99
N ALA A 445 -24.13 6.97 3.43
CA ALA A 445 -23.68 6.22 2.27
C ALA A 445 -23.56 4.72 2.62
N SER A 446 -24.68 4.04 2.66
CA SER A 446 -24.84 2.61 2.87
C SER A 446 -25.04 1.88 1.55
N THR A 447 -24.41 2.24 0.48
CA THR A 447 -24.28 1.33 -0.67
C THR A 447 -23.44 2.00 -1.75
N LEU A 448 -22.24 1.49 -1.96
CA LEU A 448 -21.70 1.44 -3.30
C LEU A 448 -22.62 0.52 -4.11
N LYS A 449 -23.64 1.09 -4.77
CA LYS A 449 -24.36 0.39 -5.84
C LYS A 449 -23.30 0.03 -6.87
N ALA A 450 -23.09 -1.26 -7.06
CA ALA A 450 -22.48 -1.77 -8.28
C ALA A 450 -23.25 -1.12 -9.45
N HIS A 451 -22.55 -0.41 -10.32
CA HIS A 451 -23.14 0.09 -11.55
C HIS A 451 -23.73 -1.11 -12.29
N PRO A 452 -25.03 -1.09 -12.64
CA PRO A 452 -25.58 -2.09 -13.52
C PRO A 452 -24.91 -1.92 -14.89
N ASN A 453 -24.42 -3.03 -15.41
CA ASN A 453 -23.97 -3.15 -16.78
C ASN A 453 -24.99 -2.52 -17.73
N SER A 454 -24.56 -1.62 -18.56
CA SER A 454 -25.24 -1.28 -19.81
C SER A 454 -24.50 -1.91 -20.99
N PRO A 455 -25.20 -2.33 -22.04
CA PRO A 455 -24.95 -3.43 -22.94
C PRO A 455 -23.71 -3.30 -23.81
#